data_5ef946e544c182ae8aae89231817d4b1
#
_entry.id   5ef946e544c182ae8aae89231817d4b1
#
_cell.length_a   1.000
_cell.length_b   1.000
_cell.length_c   1.000
_cell.angle_alpha   90.00
_cell.angle_beta   90.00
_cell.angle_gamma   90.00
#
_symmetry.space_group_name_H-M   'P 1'
#
loop_
_entity.id
_entity.type
_entity.pdbx_description
1 polymer ?
#
loop_
_entity_poly.entity_id
_entity_poly.type
_entity_poly.pdbx_seq_one_letter_code
_entity_poly.pdbx_strand_id
1 'polypeptide(L)'
;MELRQLEYFRQIADTHSFNEAARHLNMSQPPLSYQIHQLEEELGVQLFERTSKGVILTNVGEVLYERAGNLLDYADSAKLEVTKAGKKRVLRIGMTSTTTAVMMPFISTFAKKYPNVNFEVRDGSTYTLYSYLMDGIIDISVARTPLQLNKVNSFTLCSEPMIAVSNFSANLQSSNAVPVTNNTATNSNSKMLSSKIIQLNDLSKHPLILYRRYERLILDTFHAKNLDPEIFCLCDDAKSALLWAKDGLATAIFPKSMQSLCTGLRIYEIDEPTLITQIVLIWKKEKKLSPIVQEFLDVCQKK
;
A
#
# COMPACT_ATOMS: atom_id res chain seq x y z
N MET A 1 21.34 -20.73 -11.40
CA MET A 1 20.02 -20.09 -11.51
C MET A 1 20.12 -18.88 -12.43
N GLU A 2 19.47 -18.90 -13.57
CA GLU A 2 19.46 -17.85 -14.58
C GLU A 2 18.12 -17.13 -14.63
N LEU A 3 18.10 -15.86 -15.05
CA LEU A 3 16.84 -15.09 -15.19
C LEU A 3 15.83 -15.80 -16.10
N ARG A 4 16.32 -16.41 -17.19
CA ARG A 4 15.50 -17.17 -18.12
C ARG A 4 14.84 -18.38 -17.50
N GLN A 5 15.51 -19.07 -16.58
CA GLN A 5 14.92 -20.17 -15.81
C GLN A 5 13.83 -19.69 -14.88
N LEU A 6 13.98 -18.48 -14.29
CA LEU A 6 12.94 -17.87 -13.46
C LEU A 6 11.70 -17.45 -14.29
N GLU A 7 11.91 -16.94 -15.53
CA GLU A 7 10.81 -16.66 -16.46
C GLU A 7 10.03 -17.94 -16.78
N TYR A 8 10.74 -19.02 -17.10
CA TYR A 8 10.16 -20.33 -17.40
C TYR A 8 9.40 -20.90 -16.21
N PHE A 9 9.99 -20.85 -15.05
CA PHE A 9 9.38 -21.30 -13.81
C PHE A 9 8.07 -20.55 -13.52
N ARG A 10 8.07 -19.23 -13.62
CA ARG A 10 6.84 -18.42 -13.41
C ARG A 10 5.77 -18.74 -14.45
N GLN A 11 6.14 -18.87 -15.72
CA GLN A 11 5.16 -19.16 -16.77
C GLN A 11 4.47 -20.51 -16.54
N ILE A 12 5.19 -21.53 -16.03
CA ILE A 12 4.61 -22.84 -15.69
C ILE A 12 3.69 -22.70 -14.45
N ALA A 13 4.10 -21.92 -13.45
CA ALA A 13 3.30 -21.69 -12.26
C ALA A 13 1.98 -20.98 -12.61
N ASP A 14 2.02 -19.96 -13.49
CA ASP A 14 0.85 -19.19 -13.92
C ASP A 14 -0.14 -20.01 -14.76
N THR A 15 0.37 -20.91 -15.61
CA THR A 15 -0.46 -21.75 -16.51
C THR A 15 -0.85 -23.09 -15.93
N HIS A 16 -0.24 -23.51 -14.83
CA HIS A 16 -0.38 -24.85 -14.23
C HIS A 16 -0.13 -26.01 -15.22
N SER A 17 0.63 -25.74 -16.32
CA SER A 17 0.84 -26.69 -17.41
C SER A 17 2.15 -26.41 -18.14
N PHE A 18 3.04 -27.42 -18.20
CA PHE A 18 4.28 -27.34 -19.01
C PHE A 18 4.00 -27.14 -20.50
N ASN A 19 2.95 -27.77 -21.03
CA ASN A 19 2.61 -27.66 -22.46
C ASN A 19 2.08 -26.27 -22.80
N GLU A 20 1.28 -25.69 -21.92
CA GLU A 20 0.73 -24.35 -22.12
C GLU A 20 1.79 -23.28 -21.95
N ALA A 21 2.61 -23.40 -20.91
CA ALA A 21 3.77 -22.53 -20.71
C ALA A 21 4.72 -22.56 -21.92
N ALA A 22 5.02 -23.75 -22.45
CA ALA A 22 5.87 -23.87 -23.63
C ALA A 22 5.29 -23.14 -24.85
N ARG A 23 3.96 -23.23 -25.06
CA ARG A 23 3.26 -22.48 -26.14
C ARG A 23 3.39 -20.97 -25.93
N HIS A 24 3.18 -20.44 -24.73
CA HIS A 24 3.31 -19.03 -24.43
C HIS A 24 4.75 -18.53 -24.61
N LEU A 25 5.74 -19.39 -24.33
CA LEU A 25 7.16 -19.08 -24.49
C LEU A 25 7.68 -19.33 -25.92
N ASN A 26 6.81 -19.72 -26.88
CA ASN A 26 7.17 -20.06 -28.25
C ASN A 26 8.27 -21.12 -28.34
N MET A 27 8.20 -22.14 -27.50
CA MET A 27 9.16 -23.25 -27.48
C MET A 27 8.46 -24.60 -27.33
N SER A 28 9.20 -25.70 -27.52
CA SER A 28 8.68 -27.05 -27.25
C SER A 28 8.82 -27.41 -25.76
N GLN A 29 7.96 -28.31 -25.29
CA GLN A 29 7.92 -28.70 -23.86
C GLN A 29 9.21 -29.40 -23.36
N PRO A 30 9.92 -30.28 -24.14
CA PRO A 30 11.10 -30.96 -23.62
C PRO A 30 12.23 -30.04 -23.13
N PRO A 31 12.67 -29.01 -23.89
CA PRO A 31 13.68 -28.08 -23.38
C PRO A 31 13.18 -27.25 -22.18
N LEU A 32 11.90 -26.91 -22.11
CA LEU A 32 11.35 -26.21 -20.96
C LEU A 32 11.43 -27.09 -19.69
N SER A 33 11.03 -28.36 -19.80
CA SER A 33 11.11 -29.33 -18.69
C SER A 33 12.56 -29.58 -18.25
N TYR A 34 13.48 -29.64 -19.19
CA TYR A 34 14.90 -29.77 -18.89
C TYR A 34 15.46 -28.60 -18.10
N GLN A 35 15.10 -27.36 -18.48
CA GLN A 35 15.54 -26.14 -17.78
C GLN A 35 15.01 -26.07 -16.34
N ILE A 36 13.78 -26.50 -16.11
CA ILE A 36 13.23 -26.56 -14.75
C ILE A 36 13.91 -27.64 -13.93
N HIS A 37 14.16 -28.81 -14.52
CA HIS A 37 14.88 -29.88 -13.82
C HIS A 37 16.31 -29.45 -13.42
N GLN A 38 17.03 -28.74 -14.30
CA GLN A 38 18.32 -28.15 -13.95
C GLN A 38 18.22 -27.14 -12.80
N LEU A 39 17.17 -26.31 -12.78
CA LEU A 39 16.94 -25.36 -11.71
C LEU A 39 16.66 -26.07 -10.37
N GLU A 40 15.84 -27.13 -10.38
CA GLU A 40 15.54 -27.94 -9.20
C GLU A 40 16.79 -28.68 -8.70
N GLU A 41 17.61 -29.24 -9.60
CA GLU A 41 18.90 -29.88 -9.25
C GLU A 41 19.88 -28.87 -8.61
N GLU A 42 20.02 -27.67 -9.19
CA GLU A 42 20.90 -26.63 -8.66
C GLU A 42 20.45 -26.17 -7.26
N LEU A 43 19.15 -26.05 -7.03
CA LEU A 43 18.59 -25.64 -5.75
C LEU A 43 18.48 -26.80 -4.74
N GLY A 44 18.56 -28.04 -5.19
CA GLY A 44 18.43 -29.22 -4.35
C GLY A 44 17.01 -29.48 -3.84
N VAL A 45 15.98 -28.89 -4.50
CA VAL A 45 14.59 -28.99 -4.08
C VAL A 45 13.66 -29.14 -5.29
N GLN A 46 12.49 -29.75 -5.06
CA GLN A 46 11.43 -29.80 -6.06
C GLN A 46 10.57 -28.53 -5.94
N LEU A 47 10.35 -27.86 -7.06
CA LEU A 47 9.56 -26.63 -7.13
C LEU A 47 8.10 -26.91 -7.52
N PHE A 48 7.87 -28.01 -8.23
CA PHE A 48 6.56 -28.42 -8.72
C PHE A 48 6.16 -29.81 -8.28
N GLU A 49 4.86 -29.99 -8.05
CA GLU A 49 4.22 -31.29 -7.88
C GLU A 49 3.27 -31.57 -9.04
N ARG A 50 3.27 -32.83 -9.55
CA ARG A 50 2.34 -33.28 -10.58
C ARG A 50 1.05 -33.77 -9.93
N THR A 51 -0.09 -33.27 -10.41
CA THR A 51 -1.42 -33.69 -9.98
C THR A 51 -2.23 -34.22 -11.16
N SER A 52 -3.39 -34.82 -10.90
CA SER A 52 -4.33 -35.25 -11.95
C SER A 52 -4.91 -34.08 -12.77
N LYS A 53 -4.78 -32.86 -12.26
CA LYS A 53 -5.32 -31.63 -12.89
C LYS A 53 -4.23 -30.73 -13.49
N GLY A 54 -2.97 -31.15 -13.48
CA GLY A 54 -1.83 -30.38 -13.98
C GLY A 54 -0.69 -30.30 -12.97
N VAL A 55 -0.03 -29.15 -12.92
CA VAL A 55 1.16 -28.92 -12.09
C VAL A 55 0.85 -27.83 -11.07
N ILE A 56 1.25 -28.04 -9.82
CA ILE A 56 1.10 -27.05 -8.75
C ILE A 56 2.47 -26.76 -8.12
N LEU A 57 2.61 -25.62 -7.50
CA LEU A 57 3.81 -25.26 -6.73
C LEU A 57 3.89 -26.09 -5.44
N THR A 58 5.11 -26.47 -5.05
CA THR A 58 5.41 -26.89 -3.69
C THR A 58 5.48 -25.68 -2.77
N ASN A 59 5.51 -25.86 -1.45
CA ASN A 59 5.73 -24.76 -0.50
C ASN A 59 7.03 -23.98 -0.79
N VAL A 60 8.09 -24.69 -1.24
CA VAL A 60 9.35 -24.06 -1.63
C VAL A 60 9.21 -23.34 -2.98
N GLY A 61 8.40 -23.92 -3.87
CA GLY A 61 8.03 -23.30 -5.15
C GLY A 61 7.29 -21.98 -4.95
N GLU A 62 6.37 -21.88 -3.99
CA GLU A 62 5.67 -20.61 -3.66
C GLU A 62 6.67 -19.53 -3.21
N VAL A 63 7.63 -19.88 -2.36
CA VAL A 63 8.69 -18.95 -1.95
C VAL A 63 9.50 -18.48 -3.16
N LEU A 64 9.88 -19.38 -4.05
CA LEU A 64 10.62 -19.00 -5.26
C LEU A 64 9.75 -18.16 -6.20
N TYR A 65 8.45 -18.44 -6.32
CA TYR A 65 7.53 -17.70 -7.19
C TYR A 65 7.48 -16.20 -6.82
N GLU A 66 7.36 -15.92 -5.52
CA GLU A 66 7.39 -14.53 -5.02
C GLU A 66 8.75 -13.85 -5.30
N ARG A 67 9.86 -14.56 -5.02
CA ARG A 67 11.21 -14.02 -5.21
C ARG A 67 11.58 -13.86 -6.68
N ALA A 68 11.19 -14.82 -7.52
CA ALA A 68 11.41 -14.74 -8.96
C ALA A 68 10.72 -13.54 -9.59
N GLY A 69 9.49 -13.18 -9.14
CA GLY A 69 8.81 -11.97 -9.55
C GLY A 69 9.65 -10.72 -9.31
N ASN A 70 10.13 -10.57 -8.09
CA ASN A 70 10.94 -9.42 -7.69
C ASN A 70 12.25 -9.33 -8.48
N LEU A 71 12.92 -10.46 -8.72
CA LEU A 71 14.17 -10.51 -9.48
C LEU A 71 13.99 -10.16 -10.95
N LEU A 72 12.93 -10.62 -11.58
CA LEU A 72 12.60 -10.30 -12.98
C LEU A 72 12.21 -8.82 -13.12
N ASP A 73 11.39 -8.30 -12.22
CA ASP A 73 11.04 -6.88 -12.18
C ASP A 73 12.28 -5.99 -12.01
N TYR A 74 13.22 -6.40 -11.17
CA TYR A 74 14.48 -5.69 -10.98
C TYR A 74 15.35 -5.70 -12.24
N ALA A 75 15.47 -6.88 -12.89
CA ALA A 75 16.23 -7.01 -14.14
C ALA A 75 15.65 -6.15 -15.26
N ASP A 76 14.34 -6.08 -15.40
CA ASP A 76 13.67 -5.25 -16.39
C ASP A 76 13.80 -3.76 -16.06
N SER A 77 13.74 -3.39 -14.79
CA SER A 77 14.04 -2.03 -14.35
C SER A 77 15.47 -1.62 -14.70
N ALA A 78 16.44 -2.50 -14.46
CA ALA A 78 17.85 -2.24 -14.81
C ALA A 78 18.07 -2.10 -16.33
N LYS A 79 17.44 -2.97 -17.14
CA LYS A 79 17.47 -2.84 -18.62
C LYS A 79 16.88 -1.48 -19.05
N LEU A 80 15.77 -1.10 -18.46
CA LEU A 80 15.10 0.17 -18.75
C LEU A 80 15.97 1.38 -18.37
N GLU A 81 16.68 1.31 -17.24
CA GLU A 81 17.63 2.34 -16.82
C GLU A 81 18.73 2.53 -17.84
N VAL A 82 19.37 1.44 -18.25
CA VAL A 82 20.47 1.49 -19.23
C VAL A 82 20.01 1.99 -20.60
N THR A 83 18.86 1.54 -21.08
CA THR A 83 18.31 1.96 -22.38
C THR A 83 17.80 3.40 -22.38
N LYS A 84 17.38 3.91 -21.21
CA LYS A 84 16.93 5.31 -21.03
C LYS A 84 18.03 6.23 -20.46
N ALA A 85 19.24 5.71 -20.19
CA ALA A 85 20.36 6.48 -19.69
C ALA A 85 20.79 7.53 -20.71
N GLY A 86 20.18 8.69 -20.65
CA GLY A 86 20.40 9.84 -21.55
C GLY A 86 19.15 10.60 -21.96
N LYS A 87 17.93 10.07 -21.72
CA LYS A 87 16.70 10.74 -22.20
C LYS A 87 15.69 11.16 -21.13
N LYS A 88 15.52 10.42 -20.04
CA LYS A 88 14.60 10.82 -18.95
C LYS A 88 15.05 10.24 -17.59
N ARG A 89 15.00 11.06 -16.56
CA ARG A 89 15.23 10.64 -15.17
C ARG A 89 13.95 9.97 -14.65
N VAL A 90 14.05 8.79 -14.04
CA VAL A 90 12.90 8.08 -13.48
C VAL A 90 13.00 8.08 -11.96
N LEU A 91 11.93 8.48 -11.27
CA LEU A 91 11.79 8.38 -9.83
C LEU A 91 10.80 7.26 -9.49
N ARG A 92 11.28 6.23 -8.79
CA ARG A 92 10.47 5.05 -8.41
C ARG A 92 9.97 5.22 -7.00
N ILE A 93 8.65 5.29 -6.85
CA ILE A 93 8.00 5.57 -5.56
C ILE A 93 7.04 4.43 -5.22
N GLY A 94 7.20 3.85 -4.02
CA GLY A 94 6.20 2.97 -3.43
C GLY A 94 5.18 3.77 -2.63
N MET A 95 3.88 3.58 -2.91
CA MET A 95 2.80 4.24 -2.17
C MET A 95 1.68 3.26 -1.88
N THR A 96 1.07 3.38 -0.71
CA THR A 96 -0.19 2.68 -0.41
C THR A 96 -1.38 3.47 -0.92
N SER A 97 -2.52 2.83 -1.13
CA SER A 97 -3.76 3.49 -1.56
C SER A 97 -4.17 4.67 -0.65
N THR A 98 -3.81 4.62 0.64
CA THR A 98 -4.14 5.66 1.63
C THR A 98 -3.12 6.82 1.67
N THR A 99 -1.96 6.69 1.03
CA THR A 99 -0.91 7.73 1.04
C THR A 99 -0.84 8.52 -0.26
N THR A 100 -1.41 8.00 -1.34
CA THR A 100 -1.36 8.62 -2.66
C THR A 100 -1.92 10.05 -2.65
N ALA A 101 -3.08 10.28 -2.04
CA ALA A 101 -3.70 11.60 -1.98
C ALA A 101 -2.81 12.64 -1.29
N VAL A 102 -2.11 12.24 -0.22
CA VAL A 102 -1.19 13.10 0.53
C VAL A 102 0.07 13.42 -0.28
N MET A 103 0.52 12.48 -1.11
CA MET A 103 1.73 12.65 -1.92
C MET A 103 1.53 13.49 -3.19
N MET A 104 0.31 13.56 -3.73
CA MET A 104 0.03 14.26 -4.98
C MET A 104 0.49 15.74 -5.00
N PRO A 105 0.32 16.55 -3.95
CA PRO A 105 0.85 17.92 -3.92
C PRO A 105 2.38 18.01 -4.05
N PHE A 106 3.11 17.07 -3.45
CA PHE A 106 4.58 17.01 -3.54
C PHE A 106 5.03 16.55 -4.92
N ILE A 107 4.40 15.49 -5.46
CA ILE A 107 4.66 14.98 -6.80
C ILE A 107 4.36 16.06 -7.86
N SER A 108 3.23 16.75 -7.74
CA SER A 108 2.86 17.83 -8.65
C SER A 108 3.85 18.99 -8.63
N THR A 109 4.29 19.40 -7.42
CA THR A 109 5.31 20.45 -7.26
C THR A 109 6.63 20.02 -7.89
N PHE A 110 7.05 18.78 -7.64
CA PHE A 110 8.28 18.22 -8.19
C PHE A 110 8.23 18.10 -9.73
N ALA A 111 7.13 17.59 -10.28
CA ALA A 111 6.92 17.44 -11.72
C ALA A 111 6.97 18.78 -12.48
N LYS A 112 6.41 19.84 -11.87
CA LYS A 112 6.49 21.20 -12.43
C LYS A 112 7.92 21.74 -12.44
N LYS A 113 8.69 21.45 -11.40
CA LYS A 113 10.09 21.90 -11.28
C LYS A 113 11.04 21.10 -12.19
N TYR A 114 10.74 19.81 -12.41
CA TYR A 114 11.57 18.88 -13.18
C TYR A 114 10.77 18.19 -14.29
N PRO A 115 10.43 18.88 -15.39
CA PRO A 115 9.52 18.38 -16.44
C PRO A 115 10.05 17.14 -17.18
N ASN A 116 11.36 16.88 -17.13
CA ASN A 116 12.00 15.72 -17.75
C ASN A 116 12.05 14.47 -16.85
N VAL A 117 11.33 14.50 -15.72
CA VAL A 117 11.25 13.36 -14.81
C VAL A 117 10.00 12.55 -15.11
N ASN A 118 10.16 11.24 -15.19
CA ASN A 118 9.07 10.28 -15.18
C ASN A 118 8.94 9.66 -13.78
N PHE A 119 7.74 9.21 -13.46
CA PHE A 119 7.46 8.51 -12.22
C PHE A 119 7.08 7.06 -12.53
N GLU A 120 7.64 6.14 -11.78
CA GLU A 120 7.15 4.77 -11.65
C GLU A 120 6.56 4.60 -10.26
N VAL A 121 5.29 4.22 -10.20
CA VAL A 121 4.58 4.06 -8.93
C VAL A 121 4.27 2.58 -8.73
N ARG A 122 4.71 2.04 -7.59
CA ARG A 122 4.33 0.70 -7.13
C ARG A 122 3.35 0.84 -5.99
N ASP A 123 2.23 0.13 -6.10
CA ASP A 123 1.23 0.02 -5.02
C ASP A 123 1.40 -1.32 -4.29
N GLY A 124 1.08 -1.34 -3.02
CA GLY A 124 1.17 -2.55 -2.22
C GLY A 124 1.02 -2.31 -0.72
N SER A 125 1.09 -3.38 0.05
CA SER A 125 1.17 -3.29 1.50
C SER A 125 2.47 -2.63 1.94
N THR A 126 2.50 -2.07 3.15
CA THR A 126 3.74 -1.49 3.70
C THR A 126 4.90 -2.51 3.71
N TYR A 127 4.61 -3.79 3.97
CA TYR A 127 5.63 -4.84 3.98
C TYR A 127 6.14 -5.15 2.57
N THR A 128 5.25 -5.23 1.59
CA THR A 128 5.61 -5.42 0.17
C THR A 128 6.47 -4.24 -0.32
N LEU A 129 6.05 -3.01 -0.04
CA LEU A 129 6.81 -1.83 -0.42
C LEU A 129 8.16 -1.73 0.31
N TYR A 130 8.24 -2.19 1.56
CA TYR A 130 9.50 -2.30 2.27
C TYR A 130 10.46 -3.31 1.61
N SER A 131 9.94 -4.48 1.20
CA SER A 131 10.74 -5.45 0.42
C SER A 131 11.23 -4.83 -0.89
N TYR A 132 10.36 -4.20 -1.67
CA TYR A 132 10.74 -3.50 -2.90
C TYR A 132 11.82 -2.43 -2.68
N LEU A 133 11.76 -1.73 -1.55
CA LEU A 133 12.78 -0.74 -1.19
C LEU A 133 14.13 -1.42 -0.87
N MET A 134 14.12 -2.53 -0.13
CA MET A 134 15.33 -3.29 0.20
C MET A 134 15.95 -3.91 -1.04
N ASP A 135 15.15 -4.41 -1.96
CA ASP A 135 15.56 -5.03 -3.22
C ASP A 135 15.96 -3.99 -4.29
N GLY A 136 15.72 -2.69 -4.03
CA GLY A 136 16.06 -1.58 -4.94
C GLY A 136 15.11 -1.42 -6.13
N ILE A 137 13.96 -2.08 -6.11
CA ILE A 137 12.87 -1.96 -7.11
C ILE A 137 12.25 -0.56 -7.06
N ILE A 138 12.18 0.03 -5.87
CA ILE A 138 11.79 1.41 -5.64
C ILE A 138 12.89 2.19 -4.93
N ASP A 139 12.92 3.49 -5.13
CA ASP A 139 13.92 4.38 -4.55
C ASP A 139 13.47 4.98 -3.21
N ILE A 140 12.18 5.26 -3.10
CA ILE A 140 11.53 5.83 -1.91
C ILE A 140 10.21 5.09 -1.70
N SER A 141 9.83 4.88 -0.44
CA SER A 141 8.48 4.43 -0.10
C SER A 141 7.80 5.43 0.83
N VAL A 142 6.49 5.57 0.63
CA VAL A 142 5.62 6.32 1.54
C VAL A 142 4.90 5.31 2.43
N ALA A 143 5.22 5.34 3.70
CA ALA A 143 4.71 4.41 4.68
C ALA A 143 3.93 5.13 5.79
N ARG A 144 3.21 4.36 6.59
CA ARG A 144 2.52 4.84 7.80
C ARG A 144 3.02 4.11 9.02
N THR A 145 3.09 4.81 10.14
CA THR A 145 3.33 4.20 11.44
C THR A 145 2.08 3.43 11.95
N PRO A 146 2.26 2.41 12.82
CA PRO A 146 3.52 1.88 13.32
C PRO A 146 4.30 1.09 12.26
N LEU A 147 5.64 1.24 12.24
CA LEU A 147 6.54 0.55 11.32
C LEU A 147 7.92 0.37 11.98
N GLN A 148 8.52 -0.82 11.83
CA GLN A 148 9.90 -1.05 12.24
C GLN A 148 10.86 -0.54 11.17
N LEU A 149 11.76 0.38 11.54
CA LEU A 149 12.58 1.15 10.60
C LEU A 149 14.09 0.84 10.70
N ASN A 150 14.47 -0.40 10.98
CA ASN A 150 15.86 -0.72 11.35
C ASN A 150 16.89 -0.50 10.22
N LYS A 151 16.49 -0.64 8.95
CA LYS A 151 17.38 -0.57 7.78
C LYS A 151 17.09 0.61 6.85
N VAL A 152 16.28 1.56 7.28
CA VAL A 152 15.88 2.72 6.48
C VAL A 152 16.12 4.02 7.23
N ASN A 153 16.36 5.08 6.48
CA ASN A 153 16.18 6.44 6.94
C ASN A 153 14.72 6.83 6.77
N SER A 154 14.23 7.74 7.56
CA SER A 154 12.84 8.22 7.48
C SER A 154 12.75 9.72 7.68
N PHE A 155 11.73 10.30 7.05
CA PHE A 155 11.33 11.69 7.25
C PHE A 155 9.80 11.73 7.43
N THR A 156 9.32 12.30 8.53
CA THR A 156 7.90 12.43 8.81
C THR A 156 7.32 13.60 8.00
N LEU A 157 6.36 13.29 7.12
CA LEU A 157 5.64 14.29 6.33
C LEU A 157 4.55 14.98 7.15
N CYS A 158 3.73 14.19 7.81
CA CYS A 158 2.65 14.69 8.66
C CYS A 158 2.17 13.63 9.66
N SER A 159 1.48 14.10 10.70
CA SER A 159 0.68 13.28 11.61
C SER A 159 -0.79 13.58 11.36
N GLU A 160 -1.63 12.56 11.42
CA GLU A 160 -3.06 12.71 11.22
C GLU A 160 -3.88 11.82 12.15
N PRO A 161 -5.05 12.31 12.63
CA PRO A 161 -5.98 11.51 13.43
C PRO A 161 -6.73 10.50 12.56
N MET A 162 -7.39 9.56 13.23
CA MET A 162 -8.37 8.69 12.61
C MET A 162 -9.75 9.36 12.58
N ILE A 163 -10.54 8.98 11.58
CA ILE A 163 -11.93 9.38 11.39
C ILE A 163 -12.83 8.17 11.32
N ALA A 164 -14.07 8.30 11.77
CA ALA A 164 -15.12 7.32 11.56
C ALA A 164 -15.96 7.74 10.34
N VAL A 165 -16.29 6.78 9.48
CA VAL A 165 -16.99 7.01 8.21
C VAL A 165 -18.17 6.06 8.10
N SER A 166 -19.36 6.56 7.87
CA SER A 166 -20.59 5.76 7.83
C SER A 166 -21.61 6.30 6.83
N ASN A 167 -22.34 5.39 6.18
CA ASN A 167 -23.58 5.68 5.47
C ASN A 167 -24.81 5.25 6.28
N PHE A 168 -24.62 4.82 7.50
CA PHE A 168 -25.69 4.31 8.35
C PHE A 168 -26.74 5.38 8.61
N SER A 169 -28.02 5.07 8.37
CA SER A 169 -29.15 5.99 8.59
C SER A 169 -29.48 6.19 10.07
N ALA A 170 -29.01 5.31 10.95
CA ALA A 170 -29.10 5.49 12.38
C ALA A 170 -28.24 6.68 12.80
N ASN A 171 -28.87 7.67 13.40
CA ASN A 171 -28.17 8.83 13.96
C ASN A 171 -27.11 8.36 14.96
N LEU A 172 -25.83 8.46 14.59
CA LEU A 172 -24.76 8.52 15.58
C LEU A 172 -25.00 9.83 16.36
N GLN A 173 -25.86 9.75 17.37
CA GLN A 173 -26.15 10.89 18.20
C GLN A 173 -24.96 11.11 19.12
N SER A 174 -24.11 12.08 18.77
CA SER A 174 -23.19 12.65 19.76
C SER A 174 -24.03 13.40 20.78
N SER A 175 -23.95 13.00 22.01
CA SER A 175 -24.63 13.64 23.15
C SER A 175 -24.16 15.08 23.41
N ASN A 176 -23.16 15.60 22.71
CA ASN A 176 -22.69 16.99 22.77
C ASN A 176 -22.05 17.45 21.44
N ALA A 177 -22.89 17.82 20.49
CA ALA A 177 -22.42 18.57 19.31
C ALA A 177 -22.28 20.05 19.70
N VAL A 178 -21.09 20.49 20.07
CA VAL A 178 -20.78 21.92 20.15
C VAL A 178 -20.48 22.40 18.75
N PRO A 179 -21.27 23.35 18.18
CA PRO A 179 -20.93 23.94 16.88
C PRO A 179 -19.72 24.87 17.06
N VAL A 180 -18.59 24.52 16.47
CA VAL A 180 -17.46 25.46 16.37
C VAL A 180 -17.82 26.52 15.32
N THR A 181 -18.29 27.67 15.81
CA THR A 181 -18.49 28.86 14.98
C THR A 181 -17.14 29.55 14.78
N ASN A 182 -16.48 29.30 13.66
CA ASN A 182 -15.45 30.23 13.20
C ASN A 182 -16.09 31.27 12.28
N ASN A 183 -16.33 32.44 12.84
CA ASN A 183 -16.69 33.66 12.11
C ASN A 183 -15.48 34.18 11.35
N THR A 184 -15.40 33.88 10.07
CA THR A 184 -14.80 34.78 9.06
C THR A 184 -15.50 34.51 7.72
N ALA A 185 -16.30 35.50 7.34
CA ALA A 185 -17.01 35.51 6.08
C ALA A 185 -16.05 35.77 4.92
N THR A 186 -15.95 34.82 3.99
CA THR A 186 -15.68 35.13 2.57
C THR A 186 -16.38 34.11 1.69
N ASN A 187 -17.14 34.60 0.75
CA ASN A 187 -17.97 33.92 -0.20
C ASN A 187 -17.18 32.90 -1.07
N SER A 188 -17.57 31.64 -1.05
CA SER A 188 -17.55 30.75 -2.22
C SER A 188 -18.33 29.46 -1.90
N ASN A 189 -19.26 29.10 -2.79
CA ASN A 189 -20.16 27.96 -2.71
C ASN A 189 -19.40 26.62 -2.74
N SER A 190 -18.92 26.17 -1.59
CA SER A 190 -18.64 24.76 -1.32
C SER A 190 -19.26 24.46 0.05
N LYS A 191 -20.31 23.63 0.07
CA LYS A 191 -20.85 23.07 1.31
C LYS A 191 -19.73 22.30 2.01
N MET A 192 -18.96 22.98 2.87
CA MET A 192 -18.12 22.33 3.88
C MET A 192 -19.05 21.60 4.83
N LEU A 193 -19.11 20.28 4.74
CA LEU A 193 -19.71 19.44 5.75
C LEU A 193 -18.94 19.70 7.06
N SER A 194 -19.61 20.32 8.04
CA SER A 194 -19.07 20.43 9.40
C SER A 194 -18.76 19.02 9.89
N SER A 195 -17.50 18.72 10.16
CA SER A 195 -17.09 17.45 10.76
C SER A 195 -17.73 17.37 12.15
N LYS A 196 -18.55 16.33 12.35
CA LYS A 196 -19.10 16.01 13.67
C LYS A 196 -18.04 15.27 14.46
N ILE A 197 -17.95 15.53 15.74
CA ILE A 197 -17.06 14.83 16.66
C ILE A 197 -17.81 13.62 17.25
N ILE A 198 -17.15 12.48 17.37
CA ILE A 198 -17.68 11.26 18.00
C ILE A 198 -16.73 10.75 19.08
N GLN A 199 -17.28 10.36 20.23
CA GLN A 199 -16.55 9.74 21.31
C GLN A 199 -16.36 8.22 21.07
N LEU A 200 -15.27 7.63 21.55
CA LEU A 200 -15.05 6.19 21.45
C LEU A 200 -16.18 5.37 22.08
N ASN A 201 -16.73 5.84 23.20
CA ASN A 201 -17.84 5.17 23.88
C ASN A 201 -19.12 5.15 23.01
N ASP A 202 -19.35 6.16 22.17
CA ASP A 202 -20.49 6.14 21.27
C ASP A 202 -20.20 5.29 20.04
N LEU A 203 -18.96 5.32 19.57
CA LEU A 203 -18.51 4.50 18.44
C LEU A 203 -18.54 3.01 18.75
N SER A 204 -18.24 2.59 20.01
CA SER A 204 -18.28 1.18 20.45
C SER A 204 -19.68 0.56 20.44
N LYS A 205 -20.73 1.37 20.39
CA LYS A 205 -22.14 0.90 20.31
C LYS A 205 -22.57 0.52 18.89
N HIS A 206 -21.71 0.71 17.92
CA HIS A 206 -21.99 0.43 16.51
C HIS A 206 -21.03 -0.62 15.97
N PRO A 207 -21.48 -1.48 15.04
CA PRO A 207 -20.60 -2.42 14.38
C PRO A 207 -19.53 -1.69 13.57
N LEU A 208 -18.29 -2.14 13.68
CA LEU A 208 -17.13 -1.50 13.07
C LEU A 208 -16.56 -2.30 11.90
N ILE A 209 -16.11 -1.60 10.88
CA ILE A 209 -15.28 -2.14 9.80
C ILE A 209 -13.86 -1.62 10.04
N LEU A 210 -12.92 -2.54 10.19
CA LEU A 210 -11.53 -2.20 10.40
C LEU A 210 -10.69 -2.52 9.15
N TYR A 211 -9.76 -1.64 8.85
CA TYR A 211 -8.65 -1.96 7.96
C TYR A 211 -7.56 -2.66 8.79
N ARG A 212 -7.23 -3.93 8.47
CA ARG A 212 -6.34 -4.82 9.23
C ARG A 212 -5.03 -4.13 9.67
N ARG A 213 -4.51 -3.24 8.86
CA ARG A 213 -3.30 -2.50 9.20
C ARG A 213 -3.39 -1.72 10.52
N TYR A 214 -4.57 -1.25 10.88
CA TYR A 214 -4.81 -0.44 12.08
C TYR A 214 -5.59 -1.19 13.15
N GLU A 215 -5.93 -2.46 12.91
CA GLU A 215 -6.69 -3.30 13.83
C GLU A 215 -6.14 -3.20 15.25
N ARG A 216 -4.84 -3.51 15.42
CA ARG A 216 -4.20 -3.50 16.73
C ARG A 216 -4.23 -2.12 17.38
N LEU A 217 -3.87 -1.06 16.64
CA LEU A 217 -3.88 0.31 17.14
C LEU A 217 -5.28 0.70 17.64
N ILE A 218 -6.31 0.36 16.86
CA ILE A 218 -7.69 0.71 17.17
C ILE A 218 -8.17 -0.11 18.38
N LEU A 219 -8.01 -1.43 18.37
CA LEU A 219 -8.47 -2.30 19.46
C LEU A 219 -7.73 -1.98 20.76
N ASP A 220 -6.41 -1.80 20.76
CA ASP A 220 -5.63 -1.42 21.94
C ASP A 220 -6.17 -0.10 22.54
N THR A 221 -6.59 0.86 21.69
CA THR A 221 -7.16 2.14 22.14
C THR A 221 -8.53 1.95 22.79
N PHE A 222 -9.42 1.12 22.24
CA PHE A 222 -10.71 0.80 22.84
C PHE A 222 -10.52 0.05 24.17
N HIS A 223 -9.69 -0.97 24.20
CA HIS A 223 -9.40 -1.75 25.41
C HIS A 223 -8.79 -0.90 26.53
N ALA A 224 -7.92 0.07 26.20
CA ALA A 224 -7.38 1.00 27.20
C ALA A 224 -8.46 1.87 27.89
N LYS A 225 -9.63 1.98 27.28
CA LYS A 225 -10.81 2.66 27.85
C LYS A 225 -11.85 1.67 28.43
N ASN A 226 -11.52 0.39 28.53
CA ASN A 226 -12.44 -0.69 28.94
C ASN A 226 -13.67 -0.78 28.01
N LEU A 227 -13.48 -0.53 26.72
CA LEU A 227 -14.50 -0.68 25.68
C LEU A 227 -14.18 -1.90 24.81
N ASP A 228 -15.21 -2.68 24.46
CA ASP A 228 -15.11 -3.85 23.60
C ASP A 228 -16.00 -3.64 22.37
N PRO A 229 -15.47 -3.12 21.26
CA PRO A 229 -16.26 -2.81 20.08
C PRO A 229 -16.61 -4.08 19.29
N GLU A 230 -17.80 -4.15 18.74
CA GLU A 230 -18.20 -5.19 17.80
C GLU A 230 -17.48 -4.99 16.44
N ILE A 231 -16.66 -5.96 16.04
CA ILE A 231 -16.01 -5.94 14.73
C ILE A 231 -16.85 -6.71 13.74
N PHE A 232 -17.58 -5.98 12.88
CA PHE A 232 -18.42 -6.54 11.85
C PHE A 232 -17.59 -7.10 10.68
N CYS A 233 -16.53 -6.40 10.28
CA CYS A 233 -15.68 -6.79 9.15
C CYS A 233 -14.24 -6.33 9.35
N LEU A 234 -13.30 -7.19 8.95
CA LEU A 234 -11.87 -6.89 8.91
C LEU A 234 -11.37 -7.01 7.46
N CYS A 235 -11.01 -5.89 6.86
CA CYS A 235 -10.57 -5.82 5.46
C CYS A 235 -9.04 -5.69 5.36
N ASP A 236 -8.46 -6.33 4.35
CA ASP A 236 -7.01 -6.26 4.09
C ASP A 236 -6.60 -4.98 3.35
N ASP A 237 -7.55 -4.26 2.76
CA ASP A 237 -7.31 -2.98 2.11
C ASP A 237 -8.40 -1.94 2.44
N ALA A 238 -8.02 -0.66 2.34
CA ALA A 238 -8.88 0.44 2.71
C ALA A 238 -10.01 0.71 1.70
N LYS A 239 -9.84 0.35 0.42
CA LYS A 239 -10.88 0.54 -0.61
C LYS A 239 -12.04 -0.42 -0.39
N SER A 240 -11.73 -1.69 -0.11
CA SER A 240 -12.74 -2.69 0.27
C SER A 240 -13.50 -2.24 1.52
N ALA A 241 -12.79 -1.85 2.59
CA ALA A 241 -13.43 -1.33 3.80
C ALA A 241 -14.36 -0.13 3.52
N LEU A 242 -13.96 0.76 2.61
CA LEU A 242 -14.78 1.91 2.21
C LEU A 242 -16.06 1.48 1.47
N LEU A 243 -16.00 0.46 0.61
CA LEU A 243 -17.18 -0.06 -0.09
C LEU A 243 -18.21 -0.64 0.87
N TRP A 244 -17.77 -1.41 1.88
CA TRP A 244 -18.63 -1.92 2.93
C TRP A 244 -19.32 -0.80 3.73
N ALA A 245 -18.57 0.28 4.05
CA ALA A 245 -19.14 1.44 4.73
C ALA A 245 -20.14 2.20 3.84
N LYS A 246 -19.91 2.26 2.52
CA LYS A 246 -20.83 2.89 1.56
C LYS A 246 -22.17 2.17 1.47
N ASP A 247 -22.16 0.86 1.57
CA ASP A 247 -23.38 0.04 1.61
C ASP A 247 -24.17 0.18 2.94
N GLY A 248 -23.63 0.91 3.90
CA GLY A 248 -24.31 1.18 5.17
C GLY A 248 -24.35 0.00 6.14
N LEU A 249 -23.46 -0.99 5.97
CA LEU A 249 -23.45 -2.21 6.78
C LEU A 249 -22.87 -1.95 8.19
N ALA A 250 -21.86 -1.09 8.28
CA ALA A 250 -21.21 -0.73 9.54
C ALA A 250 -20.41 0.57 9.38
N THR A 251 -19.78 1.04 10.47
CA THR A 251 -18.94 2.25 10.50
C THR A 251 -17.48 1.88 10.31
N ALA A 252 -16.82 2.46 9.31
CA ALA A 252 -15.40 2.22 9.06
C ALA A 252 -14.51 3.26 9.74
N ILE A 253 -13.33 2.84 10.20
CA ILE A 253 -12.32 3.71 10.80
C ILE A 253 -11.14 3.85 9.84
N PHE A 254 -10.81 5.10 9.48
CA PHE A 254 -9.75 5.43 8.52
C PHE A 254 -8.87 6.58 9.01
N PRO A 255 -7.63 6.70 8.48
CA PRO A 255 -6.86 7.94 8.60
C PRO A 255 -7.58 9.12 7.94
N LYS A 256 -7.44 10.33 8.48
CA LYS A 256 -8.11 11.55 7.99
C LYS A 256 -7.86 11.83 6.50
N SER A 257 -6.70 11.49 5.97
CA SER A 257 -6.38 11.63 4.53
C SER A 257 -7.29 10.84 3.59
N MET A 258 -7.99 9.81 4.09
CA MET A 258 -9.01 9.08 3.32
C MET A 258 -10.30 9.88 3.11
N GLN A 259 -10.48 11.00 3.81
CA GLN A 259 -11.68 11.83 3.74
C GLN A 259 -12.06 12.22 2.31
N SER A 260 -11.09 12.53 1.47
CA SER A 260 -11.33 12.89 0.06
C SER A 260 -11.96 11.77 -0.78
N LEU A 261 -11.82 10.52 -0.38
CA LEU A 261 -12.41 9.35 -1.04
C LEU A 261 -13.79 8.98 -0.48
N CYS A 262 -14.17 9.55 0.66
CA CYS A 262 -15.40 9.26 1.39
C CYS A 262 -16.59 10.11 0.91
N THR A 263 -16.67 10.39 -0.41
CA THR A 263 -17.75 11.21 -0.99
C THR A 263 -19.12 10.58 -0.75
N GLY A 264 -20.08 11.40 -0.31
CA GLY A 264 -21.45 10.98 -0.01
C GLY A 264 -21.62 10.27 1.34
N LEU A 265 -20.57 10.12 2.12
CA LEU A 265 -20.59 9.52 3.44
C LEU A 265 -20.56 10.56 4.55
N ARG A 266 -21.08 10.18 5.71
CA ARG A 266 -20.95 10.97 6.93
C ARG A 266 -19.58 10.71 7.53
N ILE A 267 -18.89 11.78 7.90
CA ILE A 267 -17.54 11.73 8.45
C ILE A 267 -17.57 12.33 9.85
N TYR A 268 -16.96 11.63 10.79
CA TYR A 268 -16.85 12.03 12.18
C TYR A 268 -15.37 12.05 12.58
N GLU A 269 -14.94 13.12 13.21
CA GLU A 269 -13.63 13.17 13.87
C GLU A 269 -13.73 12.39 15.19
N ILE A 270 -12.83 11.42 15.40
CA ILE A 270 -12.82 10.63 16.63
C ILE A 270 -12.08 11.44 17.71
N ASP A 271 -12.75 11.72 18.82
CA ASP A 271 -12.17 12.45 19.96
C ASP A 271 -11.29 11.50 20.80
N GLU A 272 -10.16 11.10 20.22
CA GLU A 272 -9.17 10.25 20.91
C GLU A 272 -7.76 10.61 20.44
N PRO A 273 -7.00 11.36 21.25
CA PRO A 273 -5.67 11.83 20.88
C PRO A 273 -4.64 10.72 20.60
N THR A 274 -4.87 9.49 21.08
CA THR A 274 -3.97 8.35 20.85
C THR A 274 -4.19 7.67 19.50
N LEU A 275 -5.34 7.88 18.87
CA LEU A 275 -5.64 7.37 17.52
C LEU A 275 -5.01 8.26 16.44
N ILE A 276 -3.69 8.31 16.45
CA ILE A 276 -2.89 9.10 15.50
C ILE A 276 -1.99 8.16 14.69
N THR A 277 -1.87 8.42 13.41
CA THR A 277 -0.89 7.79 12.51
C THR A 277 -0.01 8.85 11.86
N GLN A 278 1.24 8.49 11.56
CA GLN A 278 2.16 9.37 10.83
C GLN A 278 2.40 8.84 9.43
N ILE A 279 2.49 9.74 8.47
CA ILE A 279 2.97 9.45 7.13
C ILE A 279 4.45 9.78 7.08
N VAL A 280 5.24 8.80 6.70
CA VAL A 280 6.70 8.91 6.63
C VAL A 280 7.19 8.55 5.24
N LEU A 281 8.14 9.31 4.73
CA LEU A 281 8.98 8.90 3.61
C LEU A 281 10.11 8.04 4.16
N ILE A 282 10.37 6.91 3.51
CA ILE A 282 11.46 6.01 3.88
C ILE A 282 12.33 5.69 2.66
N TRP A 283 13.63 5.55 2.88
CA TRP A 283 14.61 5.13 1.87
C TRP A 283 15.72 4.29 2.52
N LYS A 284 16.38 3.48 1.72
CA LYS A 284 17.42 2.55 2.21
C LYS A 284 18.59 3.31 2.83
N LYS A 285 19.00 2.92 4.05
CA LYS A 285 20.02 3.62 4.84
C LYS A 285 21.42 3.57 4.22
N GLU A 286 21.79 2.43 3.65
CA GLU A 286 23.14 2.16 3.15
C GLU A 286 23.35 2.54 1.68
N LYS A 287 22.32 3.00 0.99
CA LYS A 287 22.39 3.35 -0.44
C LYS A 287 22.64 4.86 -0.60
N LYS A 288 23.69 5.22 -1.34
CA LYS A 288 23.87 6.62 -1.78
C LYS A 288 22.67 7.01 -2.65
N LEU A 289 21.97 8.05 -2.26
CA LEU A 289 20.81 8.52 -3.00
C LEU A 289 21.22 9.03 -4.39
N SER A 290 20.43 8.70 -5.39
CA SER A 290 20.57 9.32 -6.70
C SER A 290 20.19 10.82 -6.62
N PRO A 291 20.73 11.68 -7.50
CA PRO A 291 20.40 13.11 -7.46
C PRO A 291 18.90 13.40 -7.52
N ILE A 292 18.14 12.62 -8.31
CA ILE A 292 16.68 12.81 -8.43
C ILE A 292 15.94 12.51 -7.11
N VAL A 293 16.40 11.49 -6.38
CA VAL A 293 15.83 11.12 -5.08
C VAL A 293 16.10 12.21 -4.06
N GLN A 294 17.34 12.72 -4.01
CA GLN A 294 17.69 13.81 -3.11
C GLN A 294 16.88 15.08 -3.41
N GLU A 295 16.77 15.46 -4.68
CA GLU A 295 15.96 16.61 -5.10
C GLU A 295 14.47 16.46 -4.74
N PHE A 296 13.93 15.24 -4.80
CA PHE A 296 12.54 14.97 -4.38
C PHE A 296 12.37 15.10 -2.87
N LEU A 297 13.29 14.53 -2.09
CA LEU A 297 13.31 14.68 -0.63
C LEU A 297 13.42 16.16 -0.22
N ASP A 298 14.27 16.94 -0.88
CA ASP A 298 14.40 18.37 -0.64
C ASP A 298 13.08 19.15 -0.90
N VAL A 299 12.30 18.74 -1.90
CA VAL A 299 10.97 19.31 -2.15
C VAL A 299 9.99 18.93 -1.05
N CYS A 300 10.05 17.70 -0.55
CA CYS A 300 9.20 17.24 0.54
C CYS A 300 9.50 17.91 1.89
N GLN A 301 10.78 18.23 2.14
CA GLN A 301 11.23 18.86 3.40
C GLN A 301 10.95 20.37 3.47
N LYS A 302 10.84 21.05 2.32
CA LYS A 302 10.62 22.52 2.25
C LYS A 302 9.16 22.94 2.36
N LYS A 303 8.24 22.02 2.49
CA LYS A 303 6.80 22.24 2.56
C LYS A 303 6.25 21.87 3.92
#